data_f8d5c22d7f4ba88e380f31b3ba964d9d
#
_entry.id   f8d5c22d7f4ba88e380f31b3ba964d9d
#
_cell.length_a   1.000
_cell.length_b   1.000
_cell.length_c   1.000
_cell.angle_alpha   90.00
_cell.angle_beta   90.00
_cell.angle_gamma   90.00
#
_symmetry.space_group_name_H-M   'P 1'
#
loop_
_entity.id
_entity.type
_entity.pdbx_description
1 polymer ?
#
loop_
_entity_poly.entity_id
_entity_poly.type
_entity_poly.pdbx_seq_one_letter_code
_entity_poly.pdbx_strand_id
1 'polypeptide(L)'
;RYGKTESAPFMVEKINRLYDSFWGAGENYTQVKKLYNHLLLEKEAQLWEKIQGAGEPMKESIKYACAANYIDFSAVKNVNEETFEKLMSAAENEELPEDEYQHFKKDLQNARKLVYLTDNCGEIVLDKLLIRCMKENYPELQIIVMVRGENVINDATIEDAGEVGLTDVALCIENGNAAPSTVPARLSNKAKRV
;
A
#
# COMPACT_ATOMS: atom_id res chain seq x y z
N ARG A 1 -3.42 35.26 -13.80
CA ARG A 1 -4.44 34.20 -14.06
C ARG A 1 -3.78 32.90 -13.66
N TYR A 2 -4.07 32.40 -12.48
CA TYR A 2 -3.68 31.05 -12.09
C TYR A 2 -4.44 30.08 -12.99
N GLY A 3 -3.70 29.35 -13.84
CA GLY A 3 -4.24 28.27 -14.68
C GLY A 3 -4.85 27.16 -13.80
N LYS A 4 -5.44 26.15 -14.42
CA LYS A 4 -5.97 24.97 -13.73
C LYS A 4 -4.90 24.48 -12.74
N THR A 5 -5.23 24.47 -11.46
CA THR A 5 -4.36 23.98 -10.40
C THR A 5 -4.13 22.48 -10.62
N GLU A 6 -2.93 22.11 -11.05
CA GLU A 6 -2.52 20.70 -11.10
C GLU A 6 -2.38 20.18 -9.65
N SER A 7 -2.64 18.89 -9.45
CA SER A 7 -2.53 18.31 -8.10
C SER A 7 -1.09 18.36 -7.58
N ALA A 8 -0.91 18.47 -6.26
CA ALA A 8 0.41 18.50 -5.64
C ALA A 8 1.29 17.31 -6.05
N PRO A 9 0.83 16.04 -6.04
CA PRO A 9 1.61 14.90 -6.49
C PRO A 9 2.11 15.03 -7.93
N PHE A 10 1.30 15.59 -8.83
CA PHE A 10 1.72 15.83 -10.21
C PHE A 10 2.80 16.91 -10.33
N MET A 11 2.73 17.94 -9.49
CA MET A 11 3.77 18.96 -9.43
C MET A 11 5.09 18.39 -8.90
N VAL A 12 5.03 17.52 -7.90
CA VAL A 12 6.20 16.81 -7.35
C VAL A 12 6.87 15.96 -8.43
N GLU A 13 6.11 15.17 -9.19
CA GLU A 13 6.65 14.41 -10.33
C GLU A 13 7.43 15.31 -11.31
N LYS A 14 6.84 16.45 -11.69
CA LYS A 14 7.51 17.40 -12.61
C LYS A 14 8.80 17.97 -12.02
N ILE A 15 8.79 18.35 -10.75
CA ILE A 15 9.95 18.89 -10.05
C ILE A 15 11.05 17.83 -9.98
N ASN A 16 10.72 16.59 -9.61
CA ASN A 16 11.68 15.50 -9.53
C ASN A 16 12.31 15.21 -10.91
N ARG A 17 11.51 15.09 -11.97
CA ARG A 17 12.03 14.90 -13.32
C ARG A 17 12.95 16.07 -13.78
N LEU A 18 12.59 17.30 -13.42
CA LEU A 18 13.44 18.47 -13.70
C LEU A 18 14.75 18.42 -12.90
N TYR A 19 14.68 18.10 -11.60
CA TYR A 19 15.83 17.92 -10.75
C TYR A 19 16.79 16.86 -11.32
N ASP A 20 16.27 15.68 -11.65
CA ASP A 20 17.05 14.57 -12.19
C ASP A 20 17.72 14.93 -13.53
N SER A 21 17.10 15.80 -14.34
CA SER A 21 17.67 16.25 -15.60
C SER A 21 18.91 17.15 -15.42
N PHE A 22 19.07 17.81 -14.26
CA PHE A 22 20.21 18.69 -13.98
C PHE A 22 21.29 18.02 -13.13
N TRP A 23 20.89 17.18 -12.18
CA TRP A 23 21.81 16.61 -11.17
C TRP A 23 21.92 15.08 -11.23
N GLY A 24 21.20 14.43 -12.16
CA GLY A 24 21.10 12.97 -12.23
C GLY A 24 20.03 12.42 -11.30
N ALA A 25 19.75 11.12 -11.44
CA ALA A 25 18.77 10.43 -10.62
C ALA A 25 19.11 10.58 -9.13
N GLY A 26 18.08 10.92 -8.34
CA GLY A 26 18.18 11.10 -6.90
C GLY A 26 18.57 9.82 -6.13
N GLU A 27 18.35 9.81 -4.82
CA GLU A 27 18.66 8.66 -3.97
C GLU A 27 17.97 7.38 -4.46
N ASN A 28 18.74 6.30 -4.49
CA ASN A 28 18.22 4.98 -4.85
C ASN A 28 17.62 4.29 -3.61
N TYR A 29 16.31 4.31 -3.49
CA TYR A 29 15.57 3.71 -2.38
C TYR A 29 15.42 2.18 -2.49
N THR A 30 15.92 1.53 -3.54
CA THR A 30 15.71 0.08 -3.78
C THR A 30 16.14 -0.79 -2.61
N GLN A 31 17.29 -0.50 -1.98
CA GLN A 31 17.77 -1.28 -0.83
C GLN A 31 16.90 -1.06 0.40
N VAL A 32 16.48 0.18 0.63
CA VAL A 32 15.62 0.57 1.75
C VAL A 32 14.23 -0.08 1.61
N LYS A 33 13.67 -0.07 0.41
CA LYS A 33 12.40 -0.74 0.07
C LYS A 33 12.46 -2.24 0.38
N LYS A 34 13.51 -2.92 -0.09
CA LYS A 34 13.74 -4.35 0.16
C LYS A 34 13.88 -4.66 1.65
N LEU A 35 14.59 -3.81 2.39
CA LEU A 35 14.75 -3.98 3.82
C LEU A 35 13.40 -3.92 4.55
N TYR A 36 12.51 -2.98 4.18
CA TYR A 36 11.20 -2.86 4.79
C TYR A 36 10.28 -4.02 4.43
N ASN A 37 10.25 -4.42 3.16
CA ASN A 37 9.51 -5.59 2.71
C ASN A 37 9.97 -6.84 3.47
N HIS A 38 11.28 -7.05 3.56
CA HIS A 38 11.86 -8.22 4.22
C HIS A 38 11.52 -8.29 5.72
N LEU A 39 11.64 -7.17 6.44
CA LEU A 39 11.28 -7.11 7.86
C LEU A 39 9.85 -7.60 8.11
N LEU A 40 8.89 -7.11 7.33
CA LEU A 40 7.49 -7.47 7.54
C LEU A 40 7.18 -8.87 6.99
N LEU A 41 7.88 -9.33 5.96
CA LEU A 41 7.78 -10.71 5.48
C LEU A 41 8.26 -11.72 6.53
N GLU A 42 9.34 -11.43 7.25
CA GLU A 42 9.81 -12.30 8.35
C GLU A 42 8.76 -12.45 9.48
N LYS A 43 7.93 -11.46 9.66
CA LYS A 43 6.86 -11.44 10.66
C LYS A 43 5.48 -11.82 10.11
N GLU A 44 5.37 -12.07 8.81
CA GLU A 44 4.08 -12.29 8.15
C GLU A 44 3.26 -13.43 8.78
N ALA A 45 3.90 -14.56 9.04
CA ALA A 45 3.22 -15.70 9.66
C ALA A 45 2.65 -15.36 11.04
N GLN A 46 3.44 -14.68 11.87
CA GLN A 46 3.02 -14.23 13.19
C GLN A 46 1.86 -13.22 13.13
N LEU A 47 1.94 -12.27 12.18
CA LEU A 47 0.88 -11.28 11.94
C LEU A 47 -0.40 -11.98 11.48
N TRP A 48 -0.28 -12.93 10.57
CA TRP A 48 -1.42 -13.70 10.09
C TRP A 48 -2.10 -14.51 11.19
N GLU A 49 -1.34 -15.19 12.05
CA GLU A 49 -1.89 -15.91 13.21
C GLU A 49 -2.64 -14.96 14.15
N LYS A 50 -2.11 -13.77 14.43
CA LYS A 50 -2.79 -12.77 15.27
C LYS A 50 -4.10 -12.30 14.63
N ILE A 51 -4.07 -11.97 13.33
CA ILE A 51 -5.25 -11.56 12.57
C ILE A 51 -6.32 -12.66 12.62
N GLN A 52 -5.95 -13.90 12.32
CA GLN A 52 -6.89 -15.03 12.32
C GLN A 52 -7.40 -15.40 13.72
N GLY A 53 -6.60 -15.15 14.75
CA GLY A 53 -7.00 -15.37 16.15
C GLY A 53 -7.91 -14.28 16.72
N ALA A 54 -8.09 -13.16 16.02
CA ALA A 54 -8.97 -12.08 16.46
C ALA A 54 -10.46 -12.46 16.30
N GLY A 55 -11.34 -11.86 17.11
CA GLY A 55 -12.79 -12.07 16.99
C GLY A 55 -13.37 -11.64 15.65
N GLU A 56 -12.76 -10.65 15.00
CA GLU A 56 -13.09 -10.15 13.66
C GLU A 56 -11.81 -10.00 12.81
N PRO A 57 -11.33 -11.06 12.15
CA PRO A 57 -10.07 -11.04 11.40
C PRO A 57 -9.95 -9.93 10.36
N MET A 58 -11.03 -9.62 9.65
CA MET A 58 -11.02 -8.56 8.65
C MET A 58 -10.88 -7.18 9.29
N LYS A 59 -11.57 -6.93 10.41
CA LYS A 59 -11.43 -5.68 11.17
C LYS A 59 -10.01 -5.51 11.69
N GLU A 60 -9.44 -6.58 12.21
CA GLU A 60 -8.06 -6.59 12.71
C GLU A 60 -7.07 -6.33 11.57
N SER A 61 -7.22 -6.96 10.41
CA SER A 61 -6.33 -6.73 9.25
C SER A 61 -6.39 -5.28 8.74
N ILE A 62 -7.55 -4.61 8.79
CA ILE A 62 -7.68 -3.18 8.48
C ILE A 62 -6.87 -2.35 9.46
N LYS A 63 -6.95 -2.64 10.76
CA LYS A 63 -6.18 -1.91 11.79
C LYS A 63 -4.67 -2.01 11.54
N TYR A 64 -4.18 -3.20 11.17
CA TYR A 64 -2.77 -3.38 10.81
C TYR A 64 -2.38 -2.59 9.57
N ALA A 65 -3.20 -2.58 8.52
CA ALA A 65 -2.94 -1.80 7.31
C ALA A 65 -2.93 -0.29 7.61
N CYS A 66 -3.87 0.21 8.43
CA CYS A 66 -3.87 1.61 8.87
C CYS A 66 -2.63 1.95 9.71
N ALA A 67 -2.27 1.10 10.67
CA ALA A 67 -1.11 1.32 11.53
C ALA A 67 0.20 1.38 10.74
N ALA A 68 0.34 0.56 9.69
CA ALA A 68 1.51 0.57 8.83
C ALA A 68 1.72 1.91 8.13
N ASN A 69 0.64 2.56 7.73
CA ASN A 69 0.70 3.87 7.06
C ASN A 69 1.20 5.00 7.98
N TYR A 70 1.02 4.87 9.31
CA TYR A 70 1.54 5.84 10.27
C TYR A 70 3.04 5.66 10.57
N ILE A 71 3.59 4.50 10.26
CA ILE A 71 5.01 4.25 10.47
C ILE A 71 5.77 4.75 9.26
N ASP A 72 6.39 5.92 9.43
CA ASP A 72 7.32 6.45 8.43
C ASP A 72 8.59 5.60 8.41
N PHE A 73 8.54 4.51 7.66
CA PHE A 73 9.71 3.66 7.42
C PHE A 73 10.87 4.43 6.78
N SER A 74 10.62 5.55 6.08
CA SER A 74 11.67 6.37 5.49
C SER A 74 12.48 7.14 6.53
N ALA A 75 11.90 7.44 7.69
CA ALA A 75 12.58 8.11 8.81
C ALA A 75 13.33 7.14 9.73
N VAL A 76 13.09 5.83 9.62
CA VAL A 76 13.69 4.81 10.48
C VAL A 76 15.05 4.39 9.91
N LYS A 77 16.14 4.96 10.43
CA LYS A 77 17.51 4.58 10.03
C LYS A 77 17.90 3.15 10.37
N ASN A 78 17.20 2.52 11.32
CA ASN A 78 17.41 1.13 11.72
C ASN A 78 16.04 0.44 11.80
N VAL A 79 15.73 -0.34 10.79
CA VAL A 79 14.57 -1.22 10.78
C VAL A 79 14.89 -2.40 11.70
N ASN A 80 14.28 -2.45 12.88
CA ASN A 80 14.58 -3.39 13.94
C ASN A 80 13.30 -3.84 14.66
N GLU A 81 13.45 -4.70 15.67
CA GLU A 81 12.36 -5.20 16.50
C GLU A 81 11.54 -4.05 17.12
N GLU A 82 12.17 -2.93 17.51
CA GLU A 82 11.48 -1.75 18.05
C GLU A 82 10.47 -1.16 17.05
N THR A 83 10.78 -1.16 15.77
CA THR A 83 9.86 -0.69 14.71
C THR A 83 8.65 -1.62 14.61
N PHE A 84 8.88 -2.93 14.70
CA PHE A 84 7.80 -3.91 14.71
C PHE A 84 6.92 -3.78 15.95
N GLU A 85 7.50 -3.61 17.13
CA GLU A 85 6.77 -3.36 18.39
C GLU A 85 5.89 -2.10 18.32
N LYS A 86 6.40 -1.02 17.70
CA LYS A 86 5.62 0.20 17.45
C LYS A 86 4.43 -0.05 16.53
N LEU A 87 4.62 -0.84 15.47
CA LEU A 87 3.55 -1.24 14.57
C LEU A 87 2.47 -2.02 15.32
N MET A 88 2.88 -3.01 16.12
CA MET A 88 1.95 -3.81 16.92
C MET A 88 1.14 -2.95 17.87
N SER A 89 1.82 -2.07 18.62
CA SER A 89 1.17 -1.14 19.56
C SER A 89 0.23 -0.15 18.83
N ALA A 90 0.62 0.36 17.67
CA ALA A 90 -0.23 1.25 16.86
C ALA A 90 -1.49 0.51 16.39
N ALA A 91 -1.36 -0.71 15.87
CA ALA A 91 -2.50 -1.51 15.43
C ALA A 91 -3.47 -1.86 16.58
N GLU A 92 -2.94 -2.21 17.76
CA GLU A 92 -3.77 -2.49 18.96
C GLU A 92 -4.58 -1.27 19.40
N ASN A 93 -4.02 -0.06 19.26
CA ASN A 93 -4.67 1.20 19.64
C ASN A 93 -5.47 1.84 18.50
N GLU A 94 -5.44 1.28 17.29
CA GLU A 94 -6.20 1.81 16.17
C GLU A 94 -7.70 1.64 16.40
N GLU A 95 -8.43 2.74 16.35
CA GLU A 95 -9.89 2.76 16.48
C GLU A 95 -10.52 2.81 15.09
N LEU A 96 -11.21 1.76 14.72
CA LEU A 96 -12.00 1.72 13.50
C LEU A 96 -13.46 2.01 13.87
N PRO A 97 -14.06 3.16 13.40
CA PRO A 97 -15.46 3.48 13.65
C PRO A 97 -16.38 2.36 13.18
N GLU A 98 -17.23 1.87 14.06
CA GLU A 98 -18.05 0.68 13.80
C GLU A 98 -19.01 0.87 12.63
N ASP A 99 -19.62 2.05 12.52
CA ASP A 99 -20.52 2.41 11.44
C ASP A 99 -19.81 2.41 10.06
N GLU A 100 -18.62 2.98 9.97
CA GLU A 100 -17.80 2.96 8.76
C GLU A 100 -17.36 1.54 8.39
N TYR A 101 -16.98 0.72 9.37
CA TYR A 101 -16.66 -0.68 9.14
C TYR A 101 -17.87 -1.46 8.62
N GLN A 102 -19.06 -1.24 9.17
CA GLN A 102 -20.27 -1.90 8.68
C GLN A 102 -20.68 -1.42 7.28
N HIS A 103 -20.50 -0.13 6.96
CA HIS A 103 -20.68 0.39 5.61
C HIS A 103 -19.72 -0.26 4.63
N PHE A 104 -18.44 -0.33 4.98
CA PHE A 104 -17.41 -1.00 4.15
C PHE A 104 -17.75 -2.47 3.88
N LYS A 105 -18.15 -3.23 4.90
CA LYS A 105 -18.59 -4.64 4.73
C LYS A 105 -19.76 -4.76 3.77
N LYS A 106 -20.76 -3.87 3.90
CA LYS A 106 -21.92 -3.84 3.03
C LYS A 106 -21.52 -3.53 1.58
N ASP A 107 -20.60 -2.60 1.39
CA ASP A 107 -20.11 -2.24 0.06
C ASP A 107 -19.37 -3.42 -0.58
N LEU A 108 -18.51 -4.11 0.18
CA LEU A 108 -17.83 -5.32 -0.30
C LEU A 108 -18.81 -6.45 -0.69
N GLN A 109 -19.90 -6.64 0.07
CA GLN A 109 -20.94 -7.64 -0.25
C GLN A 109 -21.64 -7.36 -1.58
N ASN A 110 -21.77 -6.09 -1.95
CA ASN A 110 -22.47 -5.66 -3.16
C ASN A 110 -21.53 -5.40 -4.34
N ALA A 111 -20.25 -5.27 -4.09
CA ALA A 111 -19.25 -5.00 -5.11
C ALA A 111 -18.92 -6.28 -5.90
N ARG A 112 -18.69 -6.11 -7.21
CA ARG A 112 -18.11 -7.16 -8.06
C ARG A 112 -16.62 -6.96 -8.27
N LYS A 113 -16.16 -5.73 -8.08
CA LYS A 113 -14.77 -5.33 -8.29
C LYS A 113 -14.36 -4.31 -7.23
N LEU A 114 -13.15 -4.47 -6.71
CA LEU A 114 -12.46 -3.53 -5.83
C LEU A 114 -11.12 -3.18 -6.46
N VAL A 115 -10.78 -1.90 -6.51
CA VAL A 115 -9.43 -1.45 -6.85
C VAL A 115 -8.77 -0.98 -5.55
N TYR A 116 -7.72 -1.67 -5.15
CA TYR A 116 -6.92 -1.35 -3.98
C TYR A 116 -5.67 -0.57 -4.40
N LEU A 117 -5.45 0.60 -3.84
CA LEU A 117 -4.29 1.45 -4.13
C LEU A 117 -3.27 1.26 -3.02
N THR A 118 -2.09 0.71 -3.36
CA THR A 118 -0.98 0.59 -2.39
C THR A 118 -0.23 1.91 -2.27
N ASP A 119 0.49 2.06 -1.19
CA ASP A 119 1.40 3.18 -0.98
C ASP A 119 2.84 2.67 -0.80
N ASN A 120 3.30 2.35 0.37
CA ASN A 120 4.71 2.16 0.69
C ASN A 120 5.16 0.69 0.73
N CYS A 121 6.45 0.47 0.47
CA CYS A 121 7.12 -0.78 0.80
C CYS A 121 7.15 -1.00 2.32
N GLY A 122 7.05 -2.27 2.74
CA GLY A 122 6.76 -2.65 4.12
C GLY A 122 5.24 -2.71 4.35
N GLU A 123 4.53 -1.58 4.24
CA GLU A 123 3.06 -1.52 4.32
C GLU A 123 2.38 -2.53 3.39
N ILE A 124 2.88 -2.70 2.17
CA ILE A 124 2.35 -3.62 1.16
C ILE A 124 2.25 -5.09 1.65
N VAL A 125 3.02 -5.50 2.64
CA VAL A 125 2.89 -6.83 3.26
C VAL A 125 1.62 -6.92 4.09
N LEU A 126 1.26 -5.87 4.80
CA LEU A 126 0.02 -5.79 5.59
C LEU A 126 -1.20 -5.60 4.68
N ASP A 127 -1.05 -4.84 3.60
CA ASP A 127 -2.05 -4.76 2.52
C ASP A 127 -2.36 -6.15 1.95
N LYS A 128 -1.32 -6.98 1.72
CA LYS A 128 -1.50 -8.37 1.29
C LYS A 128 -2.33 -9.17 2.27
N LEU A 129 -2.09 -9.05 3.57
CA LEU A 129 -2.87 -9.75 4.59
C LEU A 129 -4.32 -9.28 4.62
N LEU A 130 -4.58 -7.98 4.50
CA LEU A 130 -5.94 -7.43 4.37
C LEU A 130 -6.64 -7.94 3.11
N ILE A 131 -5.96 -7.93 1.97
CA ILE A 131 -6.51 -8.43 0.70
C ILE A 131 -6.83 -9.93 0.81
N ARG A 132 -5.98 -10.70 1.48
CA ARG A 132 -6.23 -12.11 1.75
C ARG A 132 -7.48 -12.30 2.61
N CYS A 133 -7.65 -11.53 3.70
CA CYS A 133 -8.87 -11.54 4.50
C CYS A 133 -10.11 -11.19 3.67
N MET A 134 -10.03 -10.16 2.81
CA MET A 134 -11.14 -9.80 1.93
C MET A 134 -11.51 -10.94 0.98
N LYS A 135 -10.54 -11.62 0.39
CA LYS A 135 -10.80 -12.74 -0.52
C LYS A 135 -11.39 -13.97 0.18
N GLU A 136 -10.97 -14.24 1.41
CA GLU A 136 -11.55 -15.33 2.22
C GLU A 136 -13.03 -15.06 2.56
N ASN A 137 -13.39 -13.80 2.83
CA ASN A 137 -14.75 -13.39 3.17
C ASN A 137 -15.64 -13.11 1.95
N TYR A 138 -15.04 -12.70 0.82
CA TYR A 138 -15.73 -12.31 -0.41
C TYR A 138 -15.07 -12.98 -1.64
N PRO A 139 -15.20 -14.32 -1.80
CA PRO A 139 -14.47 -15.06 -2.83
C PRO A 139 -14.84 -14.66 -4.27
N GLU A 140 -16.05 -14.13 -4.48
CA GLU A 140 -16.51 -13.65 -5.79
C GLU A 140 -16.05 -12.22 -6.12
N LEU A 141 -15.48 -11.50 -5.15
CA LEU A 141 -14.99 -10.14 -5.34
C LEU A 141 -13.68 -10.15 -6.14
N GLN A 142 -13.70 -9.54 -7.32
CA GLN A 142 -12.47 -9.31 -8.07
C GLN A 142 -11.67 -8.17 -7.44
N ILE A 143 -10.55 -8.49 -6.81
CA ILE A 143 -9.65 -7.49 -6.25
C ILE A 143 -8.51 -7.23 -7.23
N ILE A 144 -8.31 -5.96 -7.59
CA ILE A 144 -7.21 -5.48 -8.43
C ILE A 144 -6.37 -4.52 -7.60
N VAL A 145 -5.10 -4.82 -7.47
CA VAL A 145 -4.16 -3.96 -6.75
C VAL A 145 -3.44 -3.06 -7.74
N MET A 146 -3.43 -1.77 -7.45
CA MET A 146 -2.74 -0.78 -8.29
C MET A 146 -1.52 -0.23 -7.53
N VAL A 147 -0.35 -0.48 -8.11
CA VAL A 147 0.96 -0.05 -7.61
C VAL A 147 1.50 1.12 -8.43
N ARG A 148 2.62 1.74 -8.01
CA ARG A 148 3.28 2.79 -8.80
C ARG A 148 3.85 2.25 -10.10
N GLY A 149 3.81 3.06 -11.14
CA GLY A 149 4.34 2.70 -12.46
C GLY A 149 5.84 2.93 -12.61
N GLU A 150 6.44 3.69 -11.70
CA GLU A 150 7.87 3.97 -11.65
C GLU A 150 8.33 4.03 -10.19
N ASN A 151 9.63 3.96 -9.96
CA ASN A 151 10.18 4.13 -8.61
C ASN A 151 9.99 5.57 -8.12
N VAL A 152 9.32 5.74 -7.00
CA VAL A 152 9.06 7.01 -6.32
C VAL A 152 9.32 6.82 -4.84
N ILE A 153 10.42 7.37 -4.34
CA ILE A 153 10.81 7.25 -2.92
C ILE A 153 10.69 5.77 -2.46
N ASN A 154 9.87 5.51 -1.46
CA ASN A 154 9.60 4.17 -0.93
C ASN A 154 8.25 3.57 -1.38
N ASP A 155 7.58 4.19 -2.34
CA ASP A 155 6.30 3.69 -2.88
C ASP A 155 6.49 2.31 -3.53
N ALA A 156 5.50 1.44 -3.38
CA ALA A 156 5.53 0.08 -3.90
C ALA A 156 5.30 0.05 -5.42
N THR A 157 6.15 -0.71 -6.11
CA THR A 157 6.09 -0.99 -7.55
C THR A 157 5.62 -2.42 -7.83
N ILE A 158 5.56 -2.80 -9.10
CA ILE A 158 5.17 -4.16 -9.49
C ILE A 158 6.23 -5.20 -9.07
N GLU A 159 7.51 -4.81 -9.05
CA GLU A 159 8.60 -5.64 -8.55
C GLU A 159 8.44 -5.91 -7.06
N ASP A 160 8.12 -4.87 -6.28
CA ASP A 160 7.87 -5.00 -4.84
C ASP A 160 6.66 -5.89 -4.56
N ALA A 161 5.57 -5.73 -5.33
CA ALA A 161 4.38 -6.59 -5.23
C ALA A 161 4.71 -8.07 -5.52
N GLY A 162 5.59 -8.34 -6.48
CA GLY A 162 6.11 -9.68 -6.76
C GLY A 162 6.98 -10.21 -5.63
N GLU A 163 7.90 -9.39 -5.11
CA GLU A 163 8.81 -9.76 -4.01
C GLU A 163 8.05 -10.17 -2.75
N VAL A 164 6.99 -9.43 -2.39
CA VAL A 164 6.19 -9.78 -1.20
C VAL A 164 5.13 -10.86 -1.47
N GLY A 165 5.00 -11.38 -2.69
CA GLY A 165 4.01 -12.40 -3.04
C GLY A 165 2.58 -11.87 -3.13
N LEU A 166 2.38 -10.56 -3.27
CA LEU A 166 1.04 -9.98 -3.47
C LEU A 166 0.44 -10.38 -4.82
N THR A 167 1.28 -10.58 -5.84
CA THR A 167 0.88 -11.06 -7.16
C THR A 167 0.27 -12.46 -7.17
N ASP A 168 0.56 -13.29 -6.16
CA ASP A 168 -0.06 -14.60 -5.98
C ASP A 168 -1.45 -14.52 -5.36
N VAL A 169 -1.72 -13.41 -4.68
CA VAL A 169 -2.98 -13.16 -3.97
C VAL A 169 -3.99 -12.40 -4.83
N ALA A 170 -3.54 -11.39 -5.59
CA ALA A 170 -4.42 -10.54 -6.40
C ALA A 170 -3.78 -10.12 -7.73
N LEU A 171 -4.62 -9.70 -8.69
CA LEU A 171 -4.14 -9.10 -9.93
C LEU A 171 -3.49 -7.74 -9.62
N CYS A 172 -2.18 -7.62 -9.83
CA CYS A 172 -1.46 -6.37 -9.68
C CYS A 172 -1.27 -5.66 -11.01
N ILE A 173 -1.48 -4.36 -11.03
CA ILE A 173 -1.27 -3.49 -12.20
C ILE A 173 -0.57 -2.20 -11.80
N GLU A 174 0.16 -1.61 -12.75
CA GLU A 174 0.82 -0.32 -12.57
C GLU A 174 -0.11 0.84 -12.89
N ASN A 175 -0.04 1.93 -12.12
CA ASN A 175 -0.75 3.18 -12.42
C ASN A 175 -0.19 3.91 -13.66
N GLY A 176 1.09 3.65 -14.01
CA GLY A 176 1.76 4.13 -15.20
C GLY A 176 2.36 5.53 -15.09
N ASN A 177 2.65 6.02 -13.88
CA ASN A 177 3.34 7.30 -13.67
C ASN A 177 4.20 7.28 -12.41
N ALA A 178 5.04 8.33 -12.27
CA ALA A 178 5.98 8.55 -11.16
C ALA A 178 5.47 9.59 -10.13
N ALA A 179 4.17 9.87 -10.10
CA ALA A 179 3.64 10.76 -9.07
C ALA A 179 3.59 10.04 -7.72
N PRO A 180 3.98 10.69 -6.60
CA PRO A 180 3.88 10.11 -5.27
C PRO A 180 2.40 10.09 -4.78
N SER A 181 1.54 9.53 -5.60
CA SER A 181 0.11 9.29 -5.36
C SER A 181 -0.54 8.74 -6.64
N THR A 182 -1.76 8.22 -6.53
CA THR A 182 -2.55 7.86 -7.71
C THR A 182 -3.33 9.06 -8.21
N VAL A 183 -2.91 9.61 -9.35
CA VAL A 183 -3.56 10.76 -10.01
C VAL A 183 -4.46 10.24 -11.14
N PRO A 184 -5.82 10.24 -10.99
CA PRO A 184 -6.73 9.60 -11.95
C PRO A 184 -6.57 10.09 -13.41
N ALA A 185 -6.31 11.40 -13.60
CA ALA A 185 -6.09 11.99 -14.92
C ALA A 185 -4.82 11.47 -15.62
N ARG A 186 -3.87 10.91 -14.85
CA ARG A 186 -2.54 10.45 -15.30
C ARG A 186 -2.40 8.93 -15.40
N LEU A 187 -3.44 8.21 -15.06
CA LEU A 187 -3.44 6.74 -15.16
C LEU A 187 -3.13 6.29 -16.58
N SER A 188 -2.38 5.21 -16.71
CA SER A 188 -2.16 4.53 -17.98
C SER A 188 -3.48 4.05 -18.60
N ASN A 189 -3.48 3.78 -19.90
CA ASN A 189 -4.68 3.24 -20.56
C ASN A 189 -5.12 1.89 -19.97
N LYS A 190 -4.19 1.09 -19.46
CA LYS A 190 -4.48 -0.18 -18.76
C LYS A 190 -5.16 0.10 -17.43
N ALA A 191 -4.61 1.00 -16.61
CA ALA A 191 -5.15 1.36 -15.31
C ALA A 191 -6.53 2.05 -15.38
N LYS A 192 -6.82 2.80 -16.44
CA LYS A 192 -8.15 3.44 -16.65
C LYS A 192 -9.28 2.46 -16.99
N ARG A 193 -8.96 1.21 -17.36
CA ARG A 193 -9.94 0.21 -17.77
C ARG A 193 -10.39 -0.70 -16.63
N VAL A 194 -9.78 -0.59 -15.47
CA VAL A 194 -10.16 -1.32 -14.27
C VAL A 194 -11.07 -0.48 -13.39
#